data_97720bbe2634023723b1788f5e51b8c9
#
_entry.id   97720bbe2634023723b1788f5e51b8c9
#
_cell.length_a   1.000
_cell.length_b   1.000
_cell.length_c   1.000
_cell.angle_alpha   90.00
_cell.angle_beta   90.00
_cell.angle_gamma   90.00
#
_symmetry.space_group_name_H-M   'P 1'
#
loop_
_entity.id
_entity.type
_entity.pdbx_description
1 polymer ?
#
loop_
_entity_poly.entity_id
_entity_poly.type
_entity_poly.pdbx_seq_one_letter_code
_entity_poly.pdbx_strand_id
1 'polypeptide(L)'
;MRDLGTYVRNGDHIDVRFERHYPRSPETVWRALTDPERLADWMGASRVEPYVGGKFETRLDGIRPMKGRVQVWDPPRTLELQWSNAHAPDSTVRYELTPAEGGTRVTFIHRHMPYGTSALMLPGWHVYFERLAQALADEARPEMAIRWRQMQTVYVEHSGLKGLQLDP
;
A
#
# COMPACT_ATOMS: atom_id res chain seq x y z
N MET A 1 -4.19 -19.67 -1.24
CA MET A 1 -4.33 -18.26 -0.92
C MET A 1 -3.70 -17.44 -2.03
N ARG A 2 -4.55 -16.86 -2.89
CA ARG A 2 -4.12 -16.41 -4.22
C ARG A 2 -3.57 -14.98 -4.29
N ASP A 3 -3.70 -14.19 -3.24
CA ASP A 3 -3.45 -12.74 -3.35
C ASP A 3 -2.39 -12.21 -2.37
N LEU A 4 -1.50 -13.08 -1.94
CA LEU A 4 -0.40 -12.66 -1.08
C LEU A 4 0.61 -11.80 -1.85
N GLY A 5 1.09 -10.75 -1.20
CA GLY A 5 2.24 -10.01 -1.69
C GLY A 5 3.48 -10.89 -1.71
N THR A 6 4.36 -10.61 -2.64
CA THR A 6 5.65 -11.27 -2.81
C THR A 6 6.78 -10.29 -2.53
N TYR A 7 7.98 -10.78 -2.31
CA TYR A 7 9.16 -9.92 -2.13
C TYR A 7 10.43 -10.56 -2.69
N VAL A 8 11.38 -9.69 -3.02
CA VAL A 8 12.75 -10.06 -3.35
C VAL A 8 13.67 -9.42 -2.32
N ARG A 9 14.55 -10.21 -1.72
CA ARG A 9 15.50 -9.72 -0.72
C ARG A 9 16.83 -9.33 -1.35
N ASN A 10 17.32 -8.15 -1.01
CA ASN A 10 18.61 -7.61 -1.40
C ASN A 10 19.38 -7.18 -0.13
N GLY A 11 20.12 -8.10 0.49
CA GLY A 11 20.81 -7.82 1.74
C GLY A 11 19.84 -7.53 2.89
N ASP A 12 19.94 -6.34 3.47
CA ASP A 12 19.07 -5.90 4.58
C ASP A 12 17.75 -5.27 4.14
N HIS A 13 17.51 -5.19 2.83
CA HIS A 13 16.31 -4.60 2.25
C HIS A 13 15.54 -5.60 1.40
N ILE A 14 14.25 -5.33 1.22
CA ILE A 14 13.37 -6.06 0.32
C ILE A 14 12.62 -5.11 -0.59
N ASP A 15 12.28 -5.61 -1.78
CA ASP A 15 11.31 -5.01 -2.67
C ASP A 15 10.03 -5.86 -2.62
N VAL A 16 8.92 -5.23 -2.25
CA VAL A 16 7.62 -5.89 -2.08
C VAL A 16 6.76 -5.62 -3.30
N ARG A 17 6.04 -6.63 -3.75
CA ARG A 17 5.12 -6.53 -4.88
C ARG A 17 3.75 -7.08 -4.53
N PHE A 18 2.71 -6.32 -4.90
CA PHE A 18 1.32 -6.76 -4.91
C PHE A 18 0.73 -6.55 -6.30
N GLU A 19 -0.20 -7.40 -6.68
CA GLU A 19 -1.01 -7.23 -7.87
C GLU A 19 -2.48 -7.38 -7.49
N ARG A 20 -3.32 -6.43 -7.93
CA ARG A 20 -4.74 -6.38 -7.59
C ARG A 20 -5.56 -6.06 -8.82
N HIS A 21 -6.77 -6.61 -8.87
CA HIS A 21 -7.79 -6.23 -9.83
C HIS A 21 -8.96 -5.59 -9.10
N TYR A 22 -9.35 -4.38 -9.52
CA TYR A 22 -10.50 -3.67 -8.98
C TYR A 22 -11.54 -3.46 -10.08
N PRO A 23 -12.85 -3.75 -9.81
CA PRO A 23 -13.91 -3.62 -10.82
C PRO A 23 -14.39 -2.17 -10.96
N ARG A 24 -13.45 -1.28 -11.21
CA ARG A 24 -13.67 0.16 -11.46
C ARG A 24 -12.70 0.65 -12.52
N SER A 25 -13.06 1.76 -13.17
CA SER A 25 -12.20 2.37 -14.18
C SER A 25 -10.86 2.85 -13.60
N PRO A 26 -9.81 2.97 -14.43
CA PRO A 26 -8.53 3.54 -13.98
C PRO A 26 -8.68 4.92 -13.35
N GLU A 27 -9.56 5.76 -13.87
CA GLU A 27 -9.83 7.11 -13.35
C GLU A 27 -10.42 7.06 -11.93
N THR A 28 -11.33 6.12 -11.67
CA THR A 28 -11.93 5.94 -10.34
C THR A 28 -10.91 5.40 -9.35
N VAL A 29 -10.11 4.42 -9.75
CA VAL A 29 -9.02 3.88 -8.92
C VAL A 29 -7.96 4.95 -8.66
N TRP A 30 -7.59 5.72 -9.67
CA TRP A 30 -6.64 6.84 -9.52
C TRP A 30 -7.11 7.84 -8.45
N ARG A 31 -8.36 8.22 -8.49
CA ARG A 31 -8.93 9.13 -7.46
C ARG A 31 -8.87 8.53 -6.07
N ALA A 32 -9.12 7.24 -5.93
CA ALA A 32 -8.99 6.55 -4.63
C ALA A 32 -7.56 6.57 -4.09
N LEU A 33 -6.56 6.61 -4.97
CA LEU A 33 -5.13 6.67 -4.61
C LEU A 33 -4.61 8.09 -4.37
N THR A 34 -5.31 9.12 -4.82
CA THR A 34 -4.75 10.49 -4.87
C THR A 34 -5.63 11.58 -4.27
N ASP A 35 -6.93 11.38 -4.22
CA ASP A 35 -7.86 12.34 -3.63
C ASP A 35 -7.86 12.18 -2.10
N PRO A 36 -7.57 13.26 -1.33
CA PRO A 36 -7.57 13.20 0.13
C PRO A 36 -8.88 12.70 0.74
N GLU A 37 -10.02 13.04 0.17
CA GLU A 37 -11.32 12.55 0.65
C GLU A 37 -11.46 11.04 0.48
N ARG A 38 -10.93 10.49 -0.62
CA ARG A 38 -10.94 9.05 -0.88
C ARG A 38 -9.86 8.30 -0.10
N LEU A 39 -8.68 8.87 0.05
CA LEU A 39 -7.62 8.30 0.87
C LEU A 39 -8.04 8.14 2.34
N ALA A 40 -8.86 9.05 2.85
CA ALA A 40 -9.43 8.93 4.19
C ALA A 40 -10.30 7.68 4.37
N ASP A 41 -10.88 7.16 3.28
CA ASP A 41 -11.74 5.98 3.32
C ASP A 41 -10.97 4.66 3.55
N TRP A 42 -9.71 4.59 3.16
CA TRP A 42 -8.98 3.31 3.25
C TRP A 42 -7.60 3.39 3.88
N MET A 43 -6.91 4.51 3.81
CA MET A 43 -5.54 4.66 4.31
C MET A 43 -5.47 5.61 5.51
N GLY A 44 -6.03 6.80 5.41
CA GLY A 44 -6.02 7.80 6.46
C GLY A 44 -6.11 9.23 5.93
N ALA A 45 -6.24 10.18 6.85
CA ALA A 45 -6.25 11.60 6.53
C ALA A 45 -4.98 12.00 5.81
N SER A 46 -5.11 12.65 4.66
CA SER A 46 -3.99 12.88 3.75
C SER A 46 -3.94 14.30 3.23
N ARG A 47 -2.73 14.74 2.89
CA ARG A 47 -2.46 15.95 2.13
C ARG A 47 -1.72 15.57 0.86
N VAL A 48 -2.25 15.97 -0.28
CA VAL A 48 -1.70 15.65 -1.60
C VAL A 48 -1.54 16.93 -2.41
N GLU A 49 -0.31 17.18 -2.84
CA GLU A 49 -0.02 18.21 -3.84
C GLU A 49 0.18 17.50 -5.19
N PRO A 50 -0.71 17.74 -6.18
CA PRO A 50 -0.86 16.88 -7.36
C PRO A 50 0.13 17.21 -8.49
N TYR A 51 1.43 17.19 -8.19
CA TYR A 51 2.50 17.46 -9.15
C TYR A 51 3.82 16.84 -8.67
N VAL A 52 4.73 16.60 -9.59
CA VAL A 52 6.09 16.11 -9.27
C VAL A 52 6.80 17.08 -8.34
N GLY A 53 7.36 16.56 -7.25
CA GLY A 53 7.97 17.34 -6.17
C GLY A 53 6.99 17.78 -5.09
N GLY A 54 5.69 17.64 -5.31
CA GLY A 54 4.65 17.97 -4.34
C GLY A 54 4.65 17.03 -3.14
N LYS A 55 4.08 17.50 -2.03
CA LYS A 55 3.97 16.69 -0.81
C LYS A 55 2.88 15.63 -0.96
N PHE A 56 3.15 14.46 -0.44
CA PHE A 56 2.17 13.41 -0.24
C PHE A 56 2.33 12.89 1.19
N GLU A 57 1.42 13.27 2.05
CA GLU A 57 1.48 12.96 3.48
C GLU A 57 0.19 12.26 3.89
N THR A 58 0.31 11.20 4.67
CA THR A 58 -0.85 10.45 5.18
C THR A 58 -0.64 10.08 6.63
N ARG A 59 -1.68 10.24 7.42
CA ARG A 59 -1.72 9.72 8.79
C ARG A 59 -2.33 8.32 8.75
N LEU A 60 -1.47 7.31 8.63
CA LEU A 60 -1.88 5.90 8.55
C LEU A 60 -2.67 5.51 9.80
N ASP A 61 -3.88 4.99 9.61
CA ASP A 61 -4.80 4.60 10.70
C ASP A 61 -5.10 5.71 11.71
N GLY A 62 -4.92 6.96 11.31
CA GLY A 62 -5.11 8.13 12.17
C GLY A 62 -4.01 8.38 13.21
N ILE A 63 -2.97 7.54 13.25
CA ILE A 63 -1.92 7.60 14.29
C ILE A 63 -0.49 7.57 13.79
N ARG A 64 -0.22 6.99 12.63
CA ARG A 64 1.15 6.79 12.10
C ARG A 64 1.43 7.74 10.95
N PRO A 65 2.28 8.76 11.13
CA PRO A 65 2.56 9.68 10.04
C PRO A 65 3.46 9.01 8.97
N MET A 66 3.08 9.19 7.71
CA MET A 66 3.92 8.95 6.55
C MET A 66 4.12 10.26 5.82
N LYS A 67 5.35 10.56 5.47
CA LYS A 67 5.71 11.74 4.69
C LYS A 67 6.44 11.32 3.42
N GLY A 68 6.15 12.00 2.32
CA GLY A 68 6.81 11.75 1.07
C GLY A 68 6.62 12.87 0.08
N ARG A 69 7.23 12.69 -1.08
CA ARG A 69 7.07 13.58 -2.23
C ARG A 69 6.70 12.78 -3.45
N VAL A 70 5.91 13.38 -4.31
CA VAL A 70 5.56 12.82 -5.61
C VAL A 70 6.79 12.80 -6.51
N GLN A 71 7.12 11.63 -7.03
CA GLN A 71 8.22 11.43 -7.99
C GLN A 71 7.71 11.25 -9.42
N VAL A 72 6.58 10.57 -9.59
CA VAL A 72 5.87 10.43 -10.87
C VAL A 72 4.40 10.72 -10.64
N TRP A 73 3.85 11.60 -11.47
CA TRP A 73 2.43 11.94 -11.49
C TRP A 73 1.93 11.86 -12.92
N ASP A 74 1.44 10.70 -13.33
CA ASP A 74 0.93 10.44 -14.69
C ASP A 74 -0.47 9.81 -14.63
N PRO A 75 -1.51 10.63 -14.40
CA PRO A 75 -2.87 10.13 -14.28
C PRO A 75 -3.42 9.60 -15.62
N PRO A 76 -4.19 8.52 -15.62
CA PRO A 76 -4.50 7.66 -14.48
C PRO A 76 -3.60 6.39 -14.43
N ARG A 77 -2.34 6.49 -14.89
CA ARG A 77 -1.48 5.33 -15.16
C ARG A 77 -0.44 5.06 -14.09
N THR A 78 0.30 6.09 -13.66
CA THR A 78 1.46 5.89 -12.79
C THR A 78 1.54 6.95 -11.70
N LEU A 79 1.62 6.47 -10.46
CA LEU A 79 1.93 7.27 -9.29
C LEU A 79 3.17 6.68 -8.62
N GLU A 80 4.21 7.49 -8.43
CA GLU A 80 5.37 7.10 -7.64
C GLU A 80 5.63 8.12 -6.56
N LEU A 81 5.85 7.63 -5.35
CA LEU A 81 6.04 8.42 -4.16
C LEU A 81 7.35 8.04 -3.47
N GLN A 82 8.11 9.02 -3.05
CA GLN A 82 9.02 8.83 -1.95
C GLN A 82 8.19 8.54 -0.69
N TRP A 83 8.54 7.48 0.02
CA TRP A 83 7.81 7.03 1.19
C TRP A 83 8.74 7.00 2.39
N SER A 84 8.36 7.68 3.46
CA SER A 84 9.12 7.66 4.70
C SER A 84 8.19 7.58 5.91
N ASN A 85 8.34 6.51 6.67
CA ASN A 85 7.74 6.37 8.00
C ASN A 85 8.73 5.64 8.93
N ALA A 86 8.33 5.41 10.18
CA ALA A 86 9.20 4.77 11.17
C ALA A 86 9.65 3.36 10.78
N HIS A 87 8.87 2.63 9.98
CA HIS A 87 9.12 1.23 9.62
C HIS A 87 9.79 1.08 8.24
N ALA A 88 9.68 2.07 7.40
CA ALA A 88 10.27 2.08 6.05
C ALA A 88 10.77 3.49 5.71
N PRO A 89 11.83 3.97 6.38
CA PRO A 89 12.44 5.24 6.04
C PRO A 89 13.13 5.15 4.67
N ASP A 90 13.14 6.25 3.92
CA ASP A 90 13.86 6.38 2.65
C ASP A 90 13.53 5.28 1.62
N SER A 91 12.26 4.92 1.54
CA SER A 91 11.75 3.94 0.60
C SER A 91 10.93 4.60 -0.52
N THR A 92 10.50 3.81 -1.50
CA THR A 92 9.73 4.28 -2.66
C THR A 92 8.52 3.38 -2.87
N VAL A 93 7.37 4.01 -3.07
CA VAL A 93 6.10 3.33 -3.41
C VAL A 93 5.70 3.70 -4.83
N ARG A 94 5.37 2.69 -5.64
CA ARG A 94 4.91 2.89 -7.01
C ARG A 94 3.62 2.12 -7.26
N TYR A 95 2.63 2.81 -7.85
CA TYR A 95 1.40 2.25 -8.37
C TYR A 95 1.38 2.38 -9.89
N GLU A 96 1.13 1.29 -10.57
CA GLU A 96 0.89 1.25 -12.02
C GLU A 96 -0.52 0.72 -12.28
N LEU A 97 -1.34 1.50 -12.99
CA LEU A 97 -2.71 1.19 -13.31
C LEU A 97 -2.81 0.87 -14.80
N THR A 98 -3.36 -0.29 -15.10
CA THR A 98 -3.58 -0.74 -16.48
C THR A 98 -5.04 -1.14 -16.64
N PRO A 99 -5.74 -0.67 -17.69
CA PRO A 99 -7.07 -1.17 -18.00
C PRO A 99 -7.05 -2.69 -18.14
N ALA A 100 -8.04 -3.35 -17.54
CA ALA A 100 -8.20 -4.78 -17.61
C ALA A 100 -9.67 -5.12 -17.79
N GLU A 101 -9.97 -6.37 -18.19
CA GLU A 101 -11.34 -6.79 -18.36
C GLU A 101 -12.16 -6.57 -17.07
N GLY A 102 -13.24 -5.81 -17.19
CA GLY A 102 -14.12 -5.48 -16.06
C GLY A 102 -13.57 -4.48 -15.07
N GLY A 103 -12.44 -3.82 -15.34
CA GLY A 103 -11.90 -2.83 -14.41
C GLY A 103 -10.45 -2.45 -14.64
N THR A 104 -9.68 -2.44 -13.56
CA THR A 104 -8.30 -1.97 -13.53
C THR A 104 -7.40 -2.97 -12.82
N ARG A 105 -6.26 -3.29 -13.43
CA ARG A 105 -5.15 -3.97 -12.75
C ARG A 105 -4.23 -2.93 -12.14
N VAL A 106 -3.96 -3.10 -10.86
CA VAL A 106 -2.99 -2.29 -10.13
C VAL A 106 -1.79 -3.14 -9.77
N THR A 107 -0.63 -2.73 -10.22
CA THR A 107 0.66 -3.28 -9.77
C THR A 107 1.26 -2.30 -8.77
N PHE A 108 1.52 -2.80 -7.57
CA PHE A 108 2.12 -2.04 -6.48
C PHE A 108 3.50 -2.58 -6.17
N ILE A 109 4.48 -1.68 -6.03
CA ILE A 109 5.84 -2.02 -5.63
C ILE A 109 6.27 -1.06 -4.54
N HIS A 110 6.73 -1.60 -3.39
CA HIS A 110 7.39 -0.86 -2.35
C HIS A 110 8.85 -1.27 -2.32
N ARG A 111 9.73 -0.39 -2.74
CA ARG A 111 11.17 -0.65 -2.86
C ARG A 111 11.94 -0.13 -1.68
N HIS A 112 13.06 -0.82 -1.41
CA HIS A 112 14.03 -0.43 -0.38
C HIS A 112 13.42 -0.42 1.02
N MET A 113 12.54 -1.39 1.29
CA MET A 113 11.97 -1.60 2.60
C MET A 113 12.95 -2.38 3.49
N PRO A 114 13.17 -2.00 4.74
CA PRO A 114 14.02 -2.79 5.63
C PRO A 114 13.47 -4.22 5.81
N TYR A 115 14.31 -5.23 5.68
CA TYR A 115 13.89 -6.62 5.89
C TYR A 115 13.36 -6.85 7.31
N GLY A 116 13.96 -6.19 8.31
CA GLY A 116 13.55 -6.32 9.71
C GLY A 116 12.13 -5.89 10.02
N THR A 117 11.50 -5.06 9.18
CA THR A 117 10.11 -4.62 9.33
C THR A 117 9.14 -5.31 8.36
N SER A 118 9.62 -6.26 7.56
CA SER A 118 8.82 -6.92 6.53
C SER A 118 7.59 -7.66 7.08
N ALA A 119 7.73 -8.33 8.22
CA ALA A 119 6.63 -9.04 8.88
C ALA A 119 5.54 -8.09 9.42
N LEU A 120 5.84 -6.80 9.55
CA LEU A 120 4.91 -5.75 9.91
C LEU A 120 4.26 -5.14 8.66
N MET A 121 5.07 -4.84 7.64
CA MET A 121 4.67 -4.06 6.48
C MET A 121 3.88 -4.86 5.44
N LEU A 122 4.25 -6.12 5.17
CA LEU A 122 3.52 -6.96 4.22
C LEU A 122 2.06 -7.20 4.63
N PRO A 123 1.78 -7.62 5.87
CA PRO A 123 0.40 -7.71 6.33
C PRO A 123 -0.33 -6.36 6.29
N GLY A 124 0.34 -5.28 6.62
CA GLY A 124 -0.21 -3.93 6.58
C GLY A 124 -0.70 -3.53 5.19
N TRP A 125 0.15 -3.68 4.18
CA TRP A 125 -0.23 -3.41 2.79
C TRP A 125 -1.38 -4.32 2.32
N HIS A 126 -1.33 -5.60 2.68
CA HIS A 126 -2.41 -6.53 2.33
C HIS A 126 -3.77 -6.02 2.82
N VAL A 127 -3.85 -5.62 4.08
CA VAL A 127 -5.09 -5.12 4.67
C VAL A 127 -5.50 -3.77 4.07
N TYR A 128 -4.56 -2.88 3.78
CA TYR A 128 -4.88 -1.63 3.08
C TYR A 128 -5.49 -1.88 1.70
N PHE A 129 -5.02 -2.87 0.95
CA PHE A 129 -5.61 -3.19 -0.34
C PHE A 129 -6.99 -3.87 -0.22
N GLU A 130 -7.23 -4.65 0.82
CA GLU A 130 -8.59 -5.11 1.15
C GLU A 130 -9.52 -3.93 1.46
N ARG A 131 -9.05 -2.97 2.26
CA ARG A 131 -9.82 -1.75 2.58
C ARG A 131 -10.08 -0.89 1.34
N LEU A 132 -9.12 -0.80 0.43
CA LEU A 132 -9.33 -0.11 -0.84
C LEU A 132 -10.42 -0.79 -1.68
N ALA A 133 -10.39 -2.11 -1.79
CA ALA A 133 -11.41 -2.86 -2.50
C ALA A 133 -12.81 -2.58 -1.92
N GLN A 134 -12.95 -2.59 -0.61
CA GLN A 134 -14.21 -2.31 0.08
C GLN A 134 -14.66 -0.85 -0.06
N ALA A 135 -13.74 0.10 0.01
CA ALA A 135 -14.04 1.51 -0.23
C ALA A 135 -14.53 1.74 -1.67
N LEU A 136 -13.93 1.07 -2.66
CA LEU A 136 -14.37 1.12 -4.06
C LEU A 136 -15.74 0.45 -4.30
N ALA A 137 -16.14 -0.47 -3.44
CA ALA A 137 -17.43 -1.16 -3.48
C ALA A 137 -18.48 -0.50 -2.57
N ASP A 138 -18.16 0.58 -1.88
CA ASP A 138 -18.99 1.23 -0.84
C ASP A 138 -19.40 0.26 0.29
N GLU A 139 -18.51 -0.68 0.63
CA GLU A 139 -18.71 -1.68 1.67
C GLU A 139 -18.03 -1.26 3.00
N ALA A 140 -18.49 -1.90 4.09
CA ALA A 140 -17.86 -1.73 5.39
C ALA A 140 -16.42 -2.29 5.40
N ARG A 141 -15.50 -1.55 6.01
CA ARG A 141 -14.09 -1.92 6.07
C ARG A 141 -13.77 -2.72 7.32
N PRO A 142 -12.85 -3.70 7.26
CA PRO A 142 -12.42 -4.43 8.43
C PRO A 142 -11.68 -3.52 9.42
N GLU A 143 -11.76 -3.87 10.68
CA GLU A 143 -10.90 -3.23 11.68
C GLU A 143 -9.44 -3.60 11.40
N MET A 144 -8.59 -2.57 11.27
CA MET A 144 -7.20 -2.72 10.84
C MET A 144 -6.41 -3.66 11.75
N ALA A 145 -6.49 -3.46 13.05
CA ALA A 145 -5.69 -4.23 14.01
C ALA A 145 -6.02 -5.73 14.01
N ILE A 146 -7.31 -6.07 13.96
CA ILE A 146 -7.76 -7.46 13.95
C ILE A 146 -7.33 -8.15 12.66
N ARG A 147 -7.63 -7.52 11.53
CA ARG A 147 -7.32 -8.10 10.22
C ARG A 147 -5.81 -8.19 9.99
N TRP A 148 -5.05 -7.20 10.44
CA TRP A 148 -3.60 -7.20 10.37
C TRP A 148 -2.99 -8.42 11.08
N ARG A 149 -3.43 -8.73 12.30
CA ARG A 149 -2.94 -9.90 13.06
C ARG A 149 -3.22 -11.22 12.33
N GLN A 150 -4.40 -11.36 11.75
CA GLN A 150 -4.75 -12.53 10.94
C GLN A 150 -3.79 -12.68 9.75
N MET A 151 -3.53 -11.59 9.05
CA MET A 151 -2.65 -11.61 7.88
C MET A 151 -1.18 -11.78 8.27
N GLN A 152 -0.74 -11.27 9.41
CA GLN A 152 0.61 -11.51 9.90
C GLN A 152 0.88 -13.01 10.08
N THR A 153 -0.03 -13.73 10.69
CA THR A 153 0.08 -15.19 10.83
C THR A 153 0.22 -15.86 9.47
N VAL A 154 -0.60 -15.48 8.50
CA VAL A 154 -0.55 -16.02 7.14
C VAL A 154 0.81 -15.76 6.49
N TYR A 155 1.32 -14.55 6.54
CA TYR A 155 2.61 -14.20 5.93
C TYR A 155 3.80 -14.89 6.62
N VAL A 156 3.78 -15.02 7.94
CA VAL A 156 4.80 -15.76 8.66
C VAL A 156 4.83 -17.23 8.21
N GLU A 157 3.67 -17.85 8.07
CA GLU A 157 3.57 -19.26 7.68
C GLU A 157 3.93 -19.54 6.21
N HIS A 158 3.50 -18.64 5.28
CA HIS A 158 3.57 -18.91 3.84
C HIS A 158 4.70 -18.19 3.11
N SER A 159 5.24 -17.11 3.65
CA SER A 159 6.22 -16.27 2.95
C SER A 159 7.64 -16.35 3.51
N GLY A 160 7.93 -17.29 4.39
CA GLY A 160 9.28 -17.48 4.94
C GLY A 160 9.74 -16.37 5.90
N LEU A 161 8.84 -15.55 6.40
CA LEU A 161 9.14 -14.48 7.35
C LEU A 161 9.23 -14.97 8.80
N LYS A 162 9.59 -16.25 8.99
CA LYS A 162 9.69 -16.88 10.31
C LYS A 162 10.75 -16.21 11.18
N GLY A 163 10.41 -15.92 12.41
CA GLY A 163 11.34 -15.36 13.40
C GLY A 163 11.38 -13.83 13.45
N LEU A 164 10.69 -13.14 12.55
CA LEU A 164 10.50 -11.69 12.63
C LEU A 164 9.26 -11.38 13.50
N GLN A 165 9.33 -11.70 14.78
CA GLN A 165 8.31 -11.25 15.73
C GLN A 165 8.61 -9.79 16.07
N LEU A 166 7.85 -8.91 15.45
CA LEU A 166 7.79 -7.52 15.86
C LEU A 166 6.50 -7.35 16.65
N ASP A 167 6.61 -7.00 17.90
CA ASP A 167 5.47 -6.52 18.67
C ASP A 167 4.94 -5.25 18.00
N PRO A 168 3.62 -5.10 17.88
CA PRO A 168 3.01 -3.95 17.22
C PRO A 168 3.25 -2.63 17.95
#